data_f27908971e56d10592e0b5f74daf12d4
#
_entry.id   f27908971e56d10592e0b5f74daf12d4
#
_cell.length_a   1.000
_cell.length_b   1.000
_cell.length_c   1.000
_cell.angle_alpha   90.00
_cell.angle_beta   90.00
_cell.angle_gamma   90.00
#
_symmetry.space_group_name_H-M   'P 1'
#
loop_
_entity.id
_entity.type
_entity.pdbx_description
1 polymer ?
#
loop_
_entity_poly.entity_id
_entity_poly.type
_entity_poly.pdbx_seq_one_letter_code
_entity_poly.pdbx_strand_id
1 'polypeptide(L)'
;MTLGFTIILQVSFCQSNFLITTKGDTLYGDLKILSYDIVDRVQLTVDKKKKSFTALEAKTVFLNNEMYHSVRHDTRYNFMVLKQSGYLSLYGFRIDNQTTYDGRFLVKRDGDAIEVPNLTFKKTMQEFLKDCMSVSDRIKSGELGRKNLDTLITLYNACIDENTKLAALANATAVNTEISLPSIENLKVKIENSSLSSRQDILDLIRDIETKVKGSQPVPNYLIEGLKGYLVNTEYNVDLEKLIIALKSKQ
;
A
#
# COMPACT_ATOMS: atom_id res chain seq x y z
N MET A 1 -59.00 16.62 23.95
CA MET A 1 -57.85 15.70 23.93
C MET A 1 -57.58 15.35 22.47
N THR A 2 -56.69 16.11 21.80
CA THR A 2 -56.39 15.95 20.38
C THR A 2 -55.12 15.14 20.23
N LEU A 3 -55.23 13.89 19.75
CA LEU A 3 -54.08 13.05 19.39
C LEU A 3 -53.45 13.57 18.11
N GLY A 4 -52.24 14.13 18.22
CA GLY A 4 -51.40 14.49 17.08
C GLY A 4 -50.77 13.23 16.47
N PHE A 5 -51.13 12.92 15.24
CA PHE A 5 -50.56 11.80 14.47
C PHE A 5 -49.30 12.31 13.74
N THR A 6 -48.12 11.96 14.26
CA THR A 6 -46.83 12.31 13.63
C THR A 6 -46.53 11.32 12.52
N ILE A 7 -46.66 11.71 11.27
CA ILE A 7 -46.25 10.92 10.10
C ILE A 7 -44.73 11.04 9.96
N ILE A 8 -44.01 9.97 10.24
CA ILE A 8 -42.57 9.85 9.97
C ILE A 8 -42.42 9.44 8.50
N LEU A 9 -42.06 10.41 7.66
CA LEU A 9 -41.62 10.13 6.28
C LEU A 9 -40.29 9.41 6.30
N GLN A 10 -40.31 8.09 6.08
CA GLN A 10 -39.11 7.34 5.79
C GLN A 10 -38.65 7.61 4.36
N VAL A 11 -37.62 8.40 4.20
CA VAL A 11 -36.95 8.60 2.91
C VAL A 11 -36.13 7.32 2.63
N SER A 12 -36.67 6.40 1.84
CA SER A 12 -35.92 5.27 1.30
C SER A 12 -34.90 5.81 0.28
N PHE A 13 -33.64 5.86 0.64
CA PHE A 13 -32.55 6.04 -0.33
C PHE A 13 -32.48 4.80 -1.22
N CYS A 14 -33.11 4.84 -2.37
CA CYS A 14 -32.91 3.86 -3.42
C CYS A 14 -31.49 4.08 -3.98
N GLN A 15 -30.55 3.24 -3.63
CA GLN A 15 -29.21 3.27 -4.24
C GLN A 15 -29.36 2.89 -5.71
N SER A 16 -29.13 3.86 -6.60
CA SER A 16 -29.21 3.65 -8.04
C SER A 16 -28.01 2.81 -8.54
N ASN A 17 -28.28 1.88 -9.43
CA ASN A 17 -27.24 1.12 -10.11
C ASN A 17 -26.35 2.07 -10.92
N PHE A 18 -25.02 1.83 -10.90
CA PHE A 18 -24.06 2.62 -11.65
C PHE A 18 -22.88 1.77 -12.11
N LEU A 19 -22.19 2.24 -13.11
CA LEU A 19 -20.88 1.72 -13.50
C LEU A 19 -19.85 2.85 -13.52
N ILE A 20 -18.58 2.52 -13.23
CA ILE A 20 -17.44 3.43 -13.35
C ILE A 20 -16.56 2.90 -14.47
N THR A 21 -16.31 3.76 -15.48
CA THR A 21 -15.45 3.41 -16.61
C THR A 21 -13.97 3.45 -16.20
N THR A 22 -13.10 2.88 -17.02
CA THR A 22 -11.64 2.98 -16.84
C THR A 22 -11.12 4.41 -17.00
N LYS A 23 -11.91 5.31 -17.61
CA LYS A 23 -11.61 6.76 -17.71
C LYS A 23 -12.03 7.54 -16.47
N GLY A 24 -12.74 6.91 -15.51
CA GLY A 24 -13.23 7.53 -14.29
C GLY A 24 -14.66 8.08 -14.37
N ASP A 25 -15.34 7.97 -15.52
CA ASP A 25 -16.72 8.42 -15.66
C ASP A 25 -17.67 7.52 -14.89
N THR A 26 -18.62 8.10 -14.14
CA THR A 26 -19.69 7.35 -13.47
C THR A 26 -20.98 7.49 -14.27
N LEU A 27 -21.55 6.35 -14.69
CA LEU A 27 -22.76 6.28 -15.51
C LEU A 27 -23.86 5.55 -14.75
N TYR A 28 -25.03 6.15 -14.67
CA TYR A 28 -26.19 5.63 -13.96
C TYR A 28 -27.24 5.09 -14.95
N GLY A 29 -27.96 4.03 -14.56
CA GLY A 29 -29.04 3.48 -15.35
C GLY A 29 -29.36 2.03 -14.99
N ASP A 30 -30.16 1.37 -15.82
CA ASP A 30 -30.42 -0.05 -15.67
C ASP A 30 -29.25 -0.85 -16.20
N LEU A 31 -28.67 -1.71 -15.35
CA LEU A 31 -27.46 -2.47 -15.63
C LEU A 31 -27.72 -3.97 -15.68
N LYS A 32 -27.02 -4.63 -16.60
CA LYS A 32 -27.01 -6.09 -16.69
C LYS A 32 -25.62 -6.59 -17.03
N ILE A 33 -25.06 -7.48 -16.20
CA ILE A 33 -23.79 -8.16 -16.49
C ILE A 33 -24.09 -9.36 -17.41
N LEU A 34 -23.32 -9.44 -18.49
CA LEU A 34 -23.44 -10.45 -19.55
C LEU A 34 -22.13 -11.24 -19.60
N SER A 35 -22.19 -12.54 -19.30
CA SER A 35 -21.04 -13.45 -19.22
C SER A 35 -21.24 -14.61 -20.18
N TYR A 36 -21.09 -14.37 -21.47
CA TYR A 36 -21.23 -15.40 -22.50
C TYR A 36 -20.14 -15.35 -23.58
N ASP A 37 -19.07 -14.60 -23.33
CA ASP A 37 -17.98 -14.45 -24.26
C ASP A 37 -16.63 -14.52 -23.50
N ILE A 38 -15.53 -14.42 -24.24
CA ILE A 38 -14.17 -14.40 -23.68
C ILE A 38 -13.95 -13.24 -22.69
N VAL A 39 -14.68 -12.13 -22.85
CA VAL A 39 -14.64 -10.97 -21.98
C VAL A 39 -16.06 -10.64 -21.50
N ASP A 40 -16.25 -10.58 -20.20
CA ASP A 40 -17.51 -10.12 -19.61
C ASP A 40 -17.88 -8.72 -20.10
N ARG A 41 -19.17 -8.46 -20.21
CA ARG A 41 -19.73 -7.18 -20.60
C ARG A 41 -20.77 -6.73 -19.59
N VAL A 42 -20.90 -5.42 -19.43
CA VAL A 42 -22.04 -4.80 -18.74
C VAL A 42 -22.81 -3.97 -19.74
N GLN A 43 -24.11 -4.22 -19.81
CA GLN A 43 -25.06 -3.44 -20.62
C GLN A 43 -25.70 -2.39 -19.73
N LEU A 44 -25.56 -1.12 -20.13
CA LEU A 44 -26.24 0.03 -19.52
C LEU A 44 -27.42 0.42 -20.42
N THR A 45 -28.60 0.57 -19.81
CA THR A 45 -29.79 1.09 -20.50
C THR A 45 -30.21 2.43 -19.87
N VAL A 46 -30.25 3.48 -20.68
CA VAL A 46 -30.73 4.82 -20.32
C VAL A 46 -31.69 5.27 -21.41
N ASP A 47 -32.89 5.71 -21.06
CA ASP A 47 -33.92 6.17 -22.01
C ASP A 47 -34.17 5.19 -23.17
N LYS A 48 -34.26 3.90 -22.85
CA LYS A 48 -34.43 2.79 -23.81
C LYS A 48 -33.25 2.57 -24.76
N LYS A 49 -32.18 3.38 -24.67
CA LYS A 49 -30.95 3.20 -25.44
C LYS A 49 -30.00 2.29 -24.68
N LYS A 50 -29.44 1.31 -25.37
CA LYS A 50 -28.52 0.34 -24.79
C LYS A 50 -27.10 0.65 -25.23
N LYS A 51 -26.18 0.67 -24.26
CA LYS A 51 -24.72 0.77 -24.48
C LYS A 51 -24.04 -0.38 -23.74
N SER A 52 -23.11 -1.04 -24.40
CA SER A 52 -22.35 -2.15 -23.82
C SER A 52 -20.91 -1.72 -23.54
N PHE A 53 -20.39 -2.12 -22.38
CA PHE A 53 -19.00 -1.90 -21.97
C PHE A 53 -18.39 -3.27 -21.64
N THR A 54 -17.20 -3.51 -22.13
CA THR A 54 -16.42 -4.71 -21.77
C THR A 54 -15.83 -4.55 -20.37
N ALA A 55 -15.38 -5.65 -19.76
CA ALA A 55 -14.64 -5.60 -18.50
C ALA A 55 -13.29 -4.85 -18.62
N LEU A 56 -12.82 -4.53 -19.83
CA LEU A 56 -11.67 -3.65 -20.07
C LEU A 56 -12.03 -2.16 -20.09
N GLU A 57 -13.31 -1.82 -20.33
CA GLU A 57 -13.81 -0.45 -20.41
C GLU A 57 -14.51 0.01 -19.14
N ALA A 58 -15.08 -0.93 -18.36
CA ALA A 58 -15.72 -0.67 -17.09
C ALA A 58 -14.90 -1.29 -15.95
N LYS A 59 -14.46 -0.43 -15.00
CA LYS A 59 -13.64 -0.83 -13.85
C LYS A 59 -14.50 -1.40 -12.71
N THR A 60 -15.66 -0.79 -12.47
CA THR A 60 -16.53 -1.10 -11.35
C THR A 60 -17.98 -1.07 -11.79
N VAL A 61 -18.78 -1.98 -11.28
CA VAL A 61 -20.23 -2.03 -11.49
C VAL A 61 -20.90 -2.19 -10.14
N PHE A 62 -21.83 -1.29 -9.79
CA PHE A 62 -22.71 -1.44 -8.65
C PHE A 62 -24.08 -1.85 -9.15
N LEU A 63 -24.52 -3.04 -8.80
CA LEU A 63 -25.75 -3.67 -9.29
C LEU A 63 -26.40 -4.47 -8.18
N ASN A 64 -27.69 -4.20 -7.91
CA ASN A 64 -28.48 -4.94 -6.91
C ASN A 64 -27.80 -4.99 -5.52
N ASN A 65 -27.26 -3.85 -5.07
CA ASN A 65 -26.54 -3.72 -3.80
C ASN A 65 -25.24 -4.57 -3.68
N GLU A 66 -24.72 -5.06 -4.79
CA GLU A 66 -23.43 -5.72 -4.86
C GLU A 66 -22.45 -4.91 -5.71
N MET A 67 -21.19 -4.91 -5.27
CA MET A 67 -20.09 -4.27 -5.98
C MET A 67 -19.34 -5.32 -6.81
N TYR A 68 -19.18 -5.07 -8.09
CA TYR A 68 -18.40 -5.90 -9.00
C TYR A 68 -17.21 -5.11 -9.50
N HIS A 69 -16.06 -5.74 -9.52
CA HIS A 69 -14.86 -5.18 -10.14
C HIS A 69 -14.47 -6.00 -11.36
N SER A 70 -13.88 -5.31 -12.33
CA SER A 70 -13.18 -5.96 -13.43
C SER A 70 -11.87 -6.52 -12.91
N VAL A 71 -11.77 -7.84 -12.81
CA VAL A 71 -10.61 -8.56 -12.27
C VAL A 71 -10.02 -9.46 -13.35
N ARG A 72 -8.69 -9.43 -13.48
CA ARG A 72 -7.99 -10.35 -14.37
C ARG A 72 -7.93 -11.73 -13.74
N HIS A 73 -8.42 -12.72 -14.47
CA HIS A 73 -8.34 -14.14 -14.12
C HIS A 73 -7.72 -14.87 -15.31
N ASP A 74 -6.51 -15.37 -15.13
CA ASP A 74 -5.68 -15.92 -16.21
C ASP A 74 -5.49 -14.92 -17.37
N THR A 75 -6.04 -15.24 -18.54
CA THR A 75 -5.97 -14.42 -19.75
C THR A 75 -7.20 -13.53 -19.97
N ARG A 76 -8.18 -13.57 -19.07
CA ARG A 76 -9.49 -12.91 -19.22
C ARG A 76 -9.72 -11.84 -18.16
N TYR A 77 -10.61 -10.91 -18.46
CA TYR A 77 -11.14 -9.96 -17.49
C TYR A 77 -12.62 -10.26 -17.25
N ASN A 78 -12.97 -10.55 -16.00
CA ASN A 78 -14.31 -10.91 -15.58
C ASN A 78 -14.82 -9.90 -14.54
N PHE A 79 -16.14 -9.67 -14.51
CA PHE A 79 -16.78 -8.96 -13.40
C PHE A 79 -16.96 -9.93 -12.23
N MET A 80 -16.13 -9.76 -11.21
CA MET A 80 -16.19 -10.53 -9.97
C MET A 80 -16.84 -9.71 -8.87
N VAL A 81 -17.72 -10.35 -8.08
CA VAL A 81 -18.35 -9.68 -6.94
C VAL A 81 -17.36 -9.52 -5.80
N LEU A 82 -17.19 -8.29 -5.32
CA LEU A 82 -16.37 -8.00 -4.15
C LEU A 82 -17.08 -8.51 -2.89
N LYS A 83 -16.49 -9.48 -2.20
CA LYS A 83 -17.01 -10.02 -0.93
C LYS A 83 -16.37 -9.35 0.28
N GLN A 84 -15.06 -9.08 0.21
CA GLN A 84 -14.32 -8.40 1.26
C GLN A 84 -13.22 -7.54 0.66
N SER A 85 -13.11 -6.30 1.11
CA SER A 85 -12.10 -5.33 0.65
C SER A 85 -10.95 -5.22 1.65
N GLY A 86 -9.72 -5.03 1.17
CA GLY A 86 -8.54 -4.83 1.99
C GLY A 86 -7.25 -4.75 1.17
N TYR A 87 -6.10 -4.89 1.82
CA TYR A 87 -4.85 -5.15 1.12
C TYR A 87 -4.97 -6.46 0.33
N LEU A 88 -5.49 -7.50 0.98
CA LEU A 88 -5.99 -8.72 0.35
C LEU A 88 -7.50 -8.62 0.22
N SER A 89 -7.99 -8.57 -1.00
CA SER A 89 -9.42 -8.54 -1.31
C SER A 89 -9.92 -9.92 -1.73
N LEU A 90 -11.14 -10.26 -1.28
CA LEU A 90 -11.83 -11.48 -1.67
C LEU A 90 -12.90 -11.17 -2.70
N TYR A 91 -12.86 -11.90 -3.79
CA TYR A 91 -13.85 -11.86 -4.84
C TYR A 91 -14.57 -13.19 -4.99
N GLY A 92 -15.84 -13.12 -5.33
CA GLY A 92 -16.59 -14.24 -5.88
C GLY A 92 -16.60 -14.19 -7.41
N PHE A 93 -16.32 -15.31 -8.06
CA PHE A 93 -16.42 -15.43 -9.52
C PHE A 93 -17.33 -16.59 -9.93
N ARG A 94 -17.82 -16.55 -11.16
CA ARG A 94 -18.63 -17.63 -11.71
C ARG A 94 -17.73 -18.76 -12.16
N ILE A 95 -17.99 -19.95 -11.64
CA ILE A 95 -17.40 -21.18 -12.16
C ILE A 95 -18.08 -21.51 -13.49
N ASP A 96 -17.37 -22.08 -14.42
CA ASP A 96 -17.91 -22.46 -15.74
C ASP A 96 -19.22 -23.27 -15.60
N ASN A 97 -20.19 -22.88 -16.41
CA ASN A 97 -21.56 -23.46 -16.41
C ASN A 97 -22.39 -23.18 -15.13
N GLN A 98 -21.96 -22.28 -14.26
CA GLN A 98 -22.75 -21.85 -13.11
C GLN A 98 -23.21 -20.39 -13.27
N THR A 99 -24.37 -20.08 -12.70
CA THR A 99 -24.91 -18.70 -12.68
C THR A 99 -24.55 -17.96 -11.39
N THR A 100 -24.10 -18.68 -10.37
CA THR A 100 -23.74 -18.18 -9.03
C THR A 100 -22.26 -17.82 -8.94
N TYR A 101 -21.92 -16.91 -8.02
CA TYR A 101 -20.54 -16.47 -7.78
C TYR A 101 -19.90 -17.29 -6.63
N ASP A 102 -19.82 -18.62 -6.81
CA ASP A 102 -19.35 -19.56 -5.79
C ASP A 102 -17.83 -19.77 -5.80
N GLY A 103 -17.16 -19.45 -6.89
CA GLY A 103 -15.70 -19.40 -6.96
C GLY A 103 -15.14 -18.36 -5.99
N ARG A 104 -13.94 -18.58 -5.48
CA ARG A 104 -13.24 -17.66 -4.58
C ARG A 104 -11.91 -17.29 -5.17
N PHE A 105 -11.69 -15.99 -5.32
CA PHE A 105 -10.48 -15.43 -5.91
C PHE A 105 -9.91 -14.35 -4.99
N LEU A 106 -8.62 -14.43 -4.71
CA LEU A 106 -7.91 -13.50 -3.85
C LEU A 106 -7.01 -12.62 -4.69
N VAL A 107 -7.02 -11.32 -4.40
CA VAL A 107 -6.17 -10.34 -5.09
C VAL A 107 -5.51 -9.46 -4.03
N LYS A 108 -4.18 -9.43 -4.00
CA LYS A 108 -3.40 -8.48 -3.23
C LYS A 108 -3.34 -7.12 -3.94
N ARG A 109 -3.15 -6.07 -3.18
CA ARG A 109 -3.03 -4.70 -3.73
C ARG A 109 -1.82 -4.51 -4.64
N ASP A 110 -0.76 -5.29 -4.47
CA ASP A 110 0.45 -5.31 -5.33
C ASP A 110 0.25 -6.02 -6.67
N GLY A 111 -0.91 -6.68 -6.86
CA GLY A 111 -1.30 -7.34 -8.10
C GLY A 111 -1.20 -8.86 -8.06
N ASP A 112 -0.58 -9.44 -7.03
CA ASP A 112 -0.58 -10.90 -6.85
C ASP A 112 -2.01 -11.41 -6.65
N ALA A 113 -2.36 -12.47 -7.35
CA ALA A 113 -3.70 -13.02 -7.31
C ALA A 113 -3.72 -14.54 -7.42
N ILE A 114 -4.73 -15.17 -6.80
CA ILE A 114 -4.87 -16.64 -6.81
C ILE A 114 -6.33 -17.05 -6.66
N GLU A 115 -6.72 -18.10 -7.39
CA GLU A 115 -7.93 -18.83 -7.08
C GLU A 115 -7.74 -19.69 -5.83
N VAL A 116 -8.71 -19.63 -4.91
CA VAL A 116 -8.65 -20.40 -3.66
C VAL A 116 -8.85 -21.89 -3.95
N PRO A 117 -7.80 -22.72 -3.84
CA PRO A 117 -7.87 -24.11 -4.20
C PRO A 117 -8.63 -24.93 -3.16
N ASN A 118 -9.25 -26.04 -3.61
CA ASN A 118 -9.93 -26.96 -2.71
C ASN A 118 -8.98 -27.97 -2.05
N LEU A 119 -8.18 -28.66 -2.84
CA LEU A 119 -7.36 -29.78 -2.37
C LEU A 119 -6.00 -29.34 -1.81
N THR A 120 -5.39 -28.33 -2.41
CA THR A 120 -4.05 -27.86 -2.04
C THR A 120 -4.08 -26.61 -1.14
N PHE A 121 -5.26 -26.26 -0.59
CA PHE A 121 -5.49 -25.02 0.17
C PHE A 121 -4.36 -24.71 1.14
N LYS A 122 -4.03 -25.64 2.02
CA LYS A 122 -3.05 -25.42 3.09
C LYS A 122 -1.68 -25.01 2.55
N LYS A 123 -1.13 -25.79 1.63
CA LYS A 123 0.19 -25.52 1.03
C LYS A 123 0.20 -24.22 0.22
N THR A 124 -0.81 -24.05 -0.62
CA THR A 124 -0.90 -22.92 -1.52
C THR A 124 -1.12 -21.61 -0.78
N MET A 125 -2.00 -21.59 0.22
CA MET A 125 -2.28 -20.38 0.99
C MET A 125 -1.12 -20.00 1.93
N GLN A 126 -0.38 -20.97 2.47
CA GLN A 126 0.84 -20.69 3.23
C GLN A 126 1.86 -19.94 2.39
N GLU A 127 2.09 -20.38 1.16
CA GLU A 127 3.04 -19.72 0.25
C GLU A 127 2.54 -18.36 -0.19
N PHE A 128 1.24 -18.25 -0.53
CA PHE A 128 0.65 -16.99 -0.98
C PHE A 128 0.62 -15.91 0.11
N LEU A 129 0.50 -16.29 1.39
CA LEU A 129 0.38 -15.39 2.54
C LEU A 129 1.62 -15.39 3.44
N LYS A 130 2.77 -15.81 2.93
CA LYS A 130 4.03 -15.94 3.70
C LYS A 130 4.57 -14.63 4.27
N ASP A 131 4.19 -13.50 3.70
CA ASP A 131 4.50 -12.14 4.14
C ASP A 131 3.84 -11.76 5.48
N CYS A 132 2.87 -12.57 5.96
CA CYS A 132 2.36 -12.53 7.33
C CYS A 132 2.57 -13.89 8.03
N MET A 133 3.68 -14.03 8.76
CA MET A 133 4.08 -15.29 9.39
C MET A 133 3.02 -15.81 10.37
N SER A 134 2.40 -14.94 11.18
CA SER A 134 1.38 -15.31 12.14
C SER A 134 0.16 -15.98 11.49
N VAL A 135 -0.27 -15.52 10.33
CA VAL A 135 -1.38 -16.13 9.58
C VAL A 135 -0.92 -17.42 8.90
N SER A 136 0.27 -17.43 8.30
CA SER A 136 0.84 -18.61 7.65
C SER A 136 0.99 -19.78 8.63
N ASP A 137 1.44 -19.55 9.86
CA ASP A 137 1.58 -20.58 10.90
C ASP A 137 0.22 -21.14 11.37
N ARG A 138 -0.82 -20.29 11.47
CA ARG A 138 -2.17 -20.73 11.80
C ARG A 138 -2.83 -21.54 10.68
N ILE A 139 -2.47 -21.28 9.43
CA ILE A 139 -2.84 -22.15 8.29
C ILE A 139 -2.09 -23.47 8.40
N LYS A 140 -0.80 -23.44 8.74
CA LYS A 140 0.05 -24.62 8.91
C LYS A 140 -0.44 -25.53 10.02
N SER A 141 -0.88 -25.00 11.14
CA SER A 141 -1.47 -25.78 12.24
C SER A 141 -2.84 -26.36 11.89
N GLY A 142 -3.53 -25.82 10.89
CA GLY A 142 -4.91 -26.19 10.52
C GLY A 142 -5.98 -25.41 11.29
N GLU A 143 -5.61 -24.42 12.08
CA GLU A 143 -6.54 -23.54 12.77
C GLU A 143 -7.34 -22.68 11.78
N LEU A 144 -6.66 -22.15 10.77
CA LEU A 144 -7.26 -21.42 9.67
C LEU A 144 -7.33 -22.30 8.43
N GLY A 145 -8.53 -22.56 7.97
CA GLY A 145 -8.81 -23.36 6.79
C GLY A 145 -9.76 -22.66 5.83
N ARG A 146 -10.12 -23.33 4.74
CA ARG A 146 -11.03 -22.79 3.73
C ARG A 146 -12.40 -22.36 4.30
N LYS A 147 -12.86 -23.02 5.35
CA LYS A 147 -14.14 -22.69 6.03
C LYS A 147 -14.07 -21.35 6.77
N ASN A 148 -12.87 -20.92 7.13
CA ASN A 148 -12.60 -19.68 7.86
C ASN A 148 -11.98 -18.60 6.96
N LEU A 149 -12.25 -18.63 5.64
CA LEU A 149 -11.58 -17.77 4.67
C LEU A 149 -11.76 -16.28 4.99
N ASP A 150 -12.96 -15.85 5.39
CA ASP A 150 -13.24 -14.45 5.76
C ASP A 150 -12.41 -14.01 6.98
N THR A 151 -12.33 -14.87 8.01
CA THR A 151 -11.50 -14.63 9.20
C THR A 151 -10.01 -14.57 8.82
N LEU A 152 -9.56 -15.48 7.98
CA LEU A 152 -8.18 -15.53 7.50
C LEU A 152 -7.81 -14.22 6.79
N ILE A 153 -8.67 -13.72 5.90
CA ILE A 153 -8.44 -12.46 5.17
C ILE A 153 -8.42 -11.27 6.12
N THR A 154 -9.35 -11.22 7.08
CA THR A 154 -9.37 -10.17 8.11
C THR A 154 -8.07 -10.12 8.91
N LEU A 155 -7.59 -11.27 9.38
CA LEU A 155 -6.35 -11.37 10.14
C LEU A 155 -5.12 -11.02 9.29
N TYR A 156 -5.09 -11.45 8.03
CA TYR A 156 -4.01 -11.11 7.12
C TYR A 156 -3.98 -9.61 6.85
N ASN A 157 -5.10 -8.99 6.54
CA ASN A 157 -5.19 -7.54 6.33
C ASN A 157 -4.73 -6.76 7.57
N ALA A 158 -5.15 -7.16 8.76
CA ALA A 158 -4.69 -6.55 10.02
C ALA A 158 -3.18 -6.68 10.21
N CYS A 159 -2.61 -7.86 9.92
CA CYS A 159 -1.16 -8.11 10.01
C CYS A 159 -0.37 -7.21 9.04
N ILE A 160 -0.82 -7.06 7.80
CA ILE A 160 -0.16 -6.20 6.80
C ILE A 160 -0.28 -4.72 7.18
N ASP A 161 -1.44 -4.29 7.69
CA ASP A 161 -1.65 -2.92 8.17
C ASP A 161 -0.73 -2.59 9.35
N GLU A 162 -0.57 -3.53 10.30
CA GLU A 162 0.35 -3.40 11.43
C GLU A 162 1.80 -3.33 10.97
N ASN A 163 2.23 -4.25 10.10
CA ASN A 163 3.59 -4.25 9.53
C ASN A 163 3.86 -2.95 8.77
N THR A 164 2.89 -2.43 8.02
CA THR A 164 3.00 -1.17 7.29
C THR A 164 3.14 0.01 8.26
N LYS A 165 2.37 0.03 9.35
CA LYS A 165 2.50 1.06 10.40
C LYS A 165 3.85 0.99 11.09
N LEU A 166 4.33 -0.21 11.44
CA LEU A 166 5.64 -0.40 12.05
C LEU A 166 6.77 0.04 11.11
N ALA A 167 6.69 -0.30 9.83
CA ALA A 167 7.64 0.16 8.82
C ALA A 167 7.58 1.69 8.63
N ALA A 168 6.39 2.29 8.62
CA ALA A 168 6.21 3.73 8.56
C ALA A 168 6.75 4.43 9.81
N LEU A 169 6.53 3.85 11.01
CA LEU A 169 7.09 4.36 12.26
C LEU A 169 8.62 4.21 12.28
N ALA A 170 9.15 3.08 11.84
CA ALA A 170 10.59 2.87 11.70
C ALA A 170 11.21 3.87 10.70
N ASN A 171 10.56 4.11 9.56
CA ASN A 171 10.96 5.11 8.59
C ASN A 171 10.77 6.54 9.14
N ALA A 172 9.69 6.83 9.87
CA ALA A 172 9.47 8.11 10.53
C ALA A 172 10.46 8.32 11.68
N THR A 173 10.84 7.26 12.40
CA THR A 173 11.89 7.30 13.41
C THR A 173 13.27 7.43 12.74
N ALA A 174 13.46 6.82 11.58
CA ALA A 174 14.66 7.03 10.74
C ALA A 174 14.69 8.41 10.08
N VAL A 175 13.53 9.03 9.80
CA VAL A 175 13.38 10.40 9.27
C VAL A 175 13.33 11.44 10.40
N ASN A 176 12.80 11.11 11.60
CA ASN A 176 12.89 11.91 12.84
C ASN A 176 14.14 11.60 13.68
N THR A 177 14.94 10.64 13.31
CA THR A 177 16.36 10.91 13.40
C THR A 177 16.56 12.02 12.35
N GLU A 178 16.11 13.27 12.67
CA GLU A 178 16.89 14.43 12.27
C GLU A 178 18.29 13.93 12.27
N ILE A 179 18.96 14.11 11.15
CA ILE A 179 20.39 14.04 11.17
C ILE A 179 20.81 15.28 12.00
N SER A 180 20.57 15.27 13.29
CA SER A 180 21.64 15.61 14.19
C SER A 180 22.64 14.51 13.89
N LEU A 181 23.48 14.75 12.91
CA LEU A 181 24.62 13.94 12.70
C LEU A 181 25.30 13.96 14.06
N PRO A 182 25.08 12.93 14.94
CA PRO A 182 25.78 12.91 16.23
C PRO A 182 27.25 13.02 15.96
N SER A 183 27.70 12.64 14.74
CA SER A 183 29.05 12.82 14.23
C SER A 183 29.41 14.25 13.87
N ILE A 184 28.51 15.10 13.34
CA ILE A 184 28.80 16.53 13.10
C ILE A 184 28.88 17.27 14.44
N GLU A 185 27.87 17.08 15.30
CA GLU A 185 27.82 17.76 16.60
C GLU A 185 28.97 17.31 17.51
N ASN A 186 29.28 16.00 17.58
CA ASN A 186 30.41 15.50 18.33
C ASN A 186 31.76 16.00 17.80
N LEU A 187 31.95 16.03 16.47
CA LEU A 187 33.16 16.58 15.89
C LEU A 187 33.28 18.08 16.19
N LYS A 188 32.19 18.83 16.01
CA LYS A 188 32.12 20.26 16.27
C LYS A 188 32.52 20.60 17.74
N VAL A 189 31.89 19.95 18.72
CA VAL A 189 32.19 20.14 20.14
C VAL A 189 33.66 19.80 20.47
N LYS A 190 34.20 18.74 19.88
CA LYS A 190 35.61 18.38 20.07
C LYS A 190 36.55 19.40 19.46
N ILE A 191 36.25 19.92 18.28
CA ILE A 191 37.04 20.95 17.62
C ILE A 191 36.95 22.28 18.37
N GLU A 192 35.76 22.68 18.88
CA GLU A 192 35.56 23.86 19.72
C GLU A 192 36.48 23.86 20.97
N ASN A 193 36.69 22.68 21.55
CA ASN A 193 37.52 22.48 22.73
C ASN A 193 38.99 22.12 22.39
N SER A 194 39.37 22.12 21.11
CA SER A 194 40.71 21.79 20.66
C SER A 194 41.65 22.99 20.69
N SER A 195 42.96 22.72 20.78
CA SER A 195 44.03 23.71 20.67
C SER A 195 44.60 23.88 19.26
N LEU A 196 43.85 23.39 18.23
CA LEU A 196 44.27 23.47 16.83
C LEU A 196 44.36 24.94 16.36
N SER A 197 45.45 25.28 15.70
CA SER A 197 45.63 26.63 15.14
C SER A 197 44.62 26.96 14.05
N SER A 198 44.14 25.94 13.30
CA SER A 198 43.13 26.05 12.22
C SER A 198 41.72 25.82 12.74
N ARG A 199 41.47 25.92 14.06
CA ARG A 199 40.15 25.61 14.66
C ARG A 199 39.00 26.34 13.98
N GLN A 200 39.16 27.64 13.69
CA GLN A 200 38.11 28.47 13.10
C GLN A 200 37.77 28.01 11.67
N ASP A 201 38.78 27.74 10.85
CA ASP A 201 38.60 27.26 9.47
C ASP A 201 37.85 25.90 9.43
N ILE A 202 38.20 25.02 10.38
CA ILE A 202 37.54 23.72 10.53
C ILE A 202 36.06 23.90 10.94
N LEU A 203 35.77 24.78 11.88
CA LEU A 203 34.40 25.06 12.34
C LEU A 203 33.54 25.67 11.22
N ASP A 204 34.14 26.52 10.38
CA ASP A 204 33.41 27.11 9.23
C ASP A 204 33.08 26.04 8.18
N LEU A 205 34.01 25.13 7.87
CA LEU A 205 33.71 23.96 6.99
C LEU A 205 32.63 23.07 7.58
N ILE A 206 32.66 22.78 8.87
CA ILE A 206 31.64 21.99 9.56
C ILE A 206 30.27 22.69 9.47
N ARG A 207 30.20 24.01 9.66
CA ARG A 207 28.96 24.79 9.55
C ARG A 207 28.37 24.76 8.14
N ASP A 208 29.23 24.84 7.13
CA ASP A 208 28.79 24.75 5.72
C ASP A 208 28.23 23.36 5.41
N ILE A 209 28.87 22.30 5.87
CA ILE A 209 28.35 20.91 5.75
C ILE A 209 27.02 20.78 6.48
N GLU A 210 26.91 21.29 7.70
CA GLU A 210 25.69 21.26 8.51
C GLU A 210 24.54 21.97 7.78
N THR A 211 24.81 23.15 7.18
CA THR A 211 23.81 23.91 6.40
C THR A 211 23.34 23.16 5.19
N LYS A 212 24.22 22.48 4.44
CA LYS A 212 23.88 21.67 3.29
C LYS A 212 23.02 20.47 3.71
N VAL A 213 23.42 19.79 4.78
CA VAL A 213 22.70 18.64 5.32
C VAL A 213 21.30 19.04 5.82
N LYS A 214 21.16 20.13 6.58
CA LYS A 214 19.85 20.63 7.03
C LYS A 214 18.95 21.04 5.86
N GLY A 215 19.52 21.58 4.80
CA GLY A 215 18.83 21.92 3.57
C GLY A 215 18.55 20.74 2.63
N SER A 216 18.84 19.49 3.05
CA SER A 216 18.74 18.28 2.20
C SER A 216 19.47 18.43 0.85
N GLN A 217 20.57 19.20 0.84
CA GLN A 217 21.40 19.44 -0.34
C GLN A 217 22.61 18.50 -0.33
N PRO A 218 23.08 18.06 -1.49
CA PRO A 218 24.30 17.26 -1.56
C PRO A 218 25.50 18.07 -1.01
N VAL A 219 26.31 17.42 -0.19
CA VAL A 219 27.54 18.02 0.35
C VAL A 219 28.63 17.98 -0.73
N PRO A 220 29.14 19.13 -1.18
CA PRO A 220 30.19 19.17 -2.17
C PRO A 220 31.49 18.51 -1.68
N ASN A 221 32.16 17.77 -2.57
CA ASN A 221 33.41 17.06 -2.23
C ASN A 221 34.52 17.97 -1.70
N TYR A 222 34.59 19.22 -2.12
CA TYR A 222 35.63 20.16 -1.66
C TYR A 222 35.54 20.43 -0.15
N LEU A 223 34.32 20.42 0.43
CA LEU A 223 34.15 20.59 1.90
C LEU A 223 34.69 19.36 2.65
N ILE A 224 34.47 18.17 2.12
CA ILE A 224 34.98 16.91 2.69
C ILE A 224 36.50 16.85 2.58
N GLU A 225 37.06 17.20 1.42
CA GLU A 225 38.49 17.23 1.20
C GLU A 225 39.18 18.33 2.01
N GLY A 226 38.52 19.48 2.21
CA GLY A 226 38.96 20.53 3.09
C GLY A 226 39.11 20.06 4.55
N LEU A 227 38.07 19.37 5.09
CA LEU A 227 38.13 18.77 6.43
C LEU A 227 39.22 17.72 6.54
N LYS A 228 39.39 16.85 5.53
CA LYS A 228 40.49 15.87 5.50
C LYS A 228 41.84 16.52 5.57
N GLY A 229 42.06 17.61 4.82
CA GLY A 229 43.31 18.35 4.83
C GLY A 229 43.73 18.83 6.22
N TYR A 230 42.77 19.18 7.06
CA TYR A 230 43.04 19.64 8.43
C TYR A 230 43.12 18.53 9.48
N LEU A 231 42.36 17.42 9.33
CA LEU A 231 42.07 16.47 10.40
C LEU A 231 42.69 15.08 10.22
N VAL A 232 43.13 14.67 9.00
CA VAL A 232 43.63 13.32 8.70
C VAL A 232 44.80 12.89 9.62
N ASN A 233 45.68 13.81 9.99
CA ASN A 233 46.85 13.52 10.83
C ASN A 233 46.65 13.94 12.29
N THR A 234 45.40 14.06 12.75
CA THR A 234 45.06 14.47 14.10
C THR A 234 44.32 13.36 14.84
N GLU A 235 44.17 13.53 16.16
CA GLU A 235 43.35 12.63 16.98
C GLU A 235 41.85 12.60 16.56
N TYR A 236 41.40 13.59 15.76
CA TYR A 236 40.02 13.74 15.28
C TYR A 236 39.74 12.93 13.99
N ASN A 237 40.75 12.26 13.43
CA ASN A 237 40.58 11.48 12.19
C ASN A 237 39.48 10.39 12.27
N VAL A 238 39.34 9.74 13.44
CA VAL A 238 38.31 8.71 13.65
C VAL A 238 36.89 9.31 13.58
N ASP A 239 36.70 10.51 14.12
CA ASP A 239 35.41 11.21 14.09
C ASP A 239 35.12 11.75 12.68
N LEU A 240 36.13 12.19 11.96
CA LEU A 240 36.06 12.57 10.56
C LEU A 240 35.61 11.39 9.67
N GLU A 241 36.21 10.22 9.83
CA GLU A 241 35.84 9.02 9.06
C GLU A 241 34.37 8.63 9.32
N LYS A 242 33.90 8.68 10.57
CA LYS A 242 32.50 8.43 10.90
C LYS A 242 31.57 9.43 10.21
N LEU A 243 31.94 10.72 10.18
CA LEU A 243 31.21 11.75 9.47
C LEU A 243 31.15 11.48 7.97
N ILE A 244 32.26 11.11 7.33
CA ILE A 244 32.34 10.81 5.90
C ILE A 244 31.47 9.61 5.54
N ILE A 245 31.49 8.53 6.34
CA ILE A 245 30.63 7.36 6.16
C ILE A 245 29.16 7.77 6.23
N ALA A 246 28.79 8.56 7.23
CA ALA A 246 27.42 9.05 7.41
C ALA A 246 26.94 9.95 6.24
N LEU A 247 27.83 10.75 5.65
CA LEU A 247 27.51 11.59 4.49
C LEU A 247 27.36 10.77 3.19
N LYS A 248 28.18 9.73 3.01
CA LYS A 248 28.11 8.84 1.82
C LYS A 248 26.89 7.90 1.80
N SER A 249 26.37 7.54 2.96
CA SER A 249 25.16 6.70 3.06
C SER A 249 23.87 7.41 2.63
N LYS A 250 23.97 8.71 2.26
CA LYS A 250 22.85 9.58 1.89
C LYS A 250 22.89 10.16 0.47
N GLN A 251 23.95 9.90 -0.26
CA GLN A 251 24.04 10.21 -1.69
C GLN A 251 23.58 8.99 -2.50
#